data_32ecb233a5d67fb2daa3f871f0fe2252
#
_entry.id   32ecb233a5d67fb2daa3f871f0fe2252
#
_cell.length_a   1.000
_cell.length_b   1.000
_cell.length_c   1.000
_cell.angle_alpha   90.00
_cell.angle_beta   90.00
_cell.angle_gamma   90.00
#
_symmetry.space_group_name_H-M   'P 1'
#
loop_
_entity.id
_entity.type
_entity.pdbx_description
1 polymer ?
#
loop_
_entity_poly.entity_id
_entity_poly.type
_entity_poly.pdbx_seq_one_letter_code
_entity_poly.pdbx_strand_id
1 'polypeptide(L)'
;MHNLKEIRKDFDAFQKALEKRSVDIDFDKLKKLDAKNREFIQKKENLENEKKVISKSKDKSLFSKSKEISSSIELINEEQKLIKKDLEKILSNIPNIPHKDVPNGKNENDNIEIFKSGKIPKFNFTPKSHYELGENLGMLDFDLATKTTGSRFVFVKNKLALLERALSNFMLDIHISKNSYQEISPPLLASENTMFGTGQLPKFENDQFEIKLEEGSDRKFLIPTAEVILTNIVKDKILDIKSLPIRLVACTPCFRKEAGSYGKDTKGMIRQHQFYKVELVSIVEHENCLDELERMTNCATGILDLLELPYRKMILCSGDM
;
A
#
# COMPACT_ATOMS: atom_id res chain seq x y z
N MET A 1 1.72 8.98 3.55
CA MET A 1 2.04 10.34 3.06
C MET A 1 3.08 10.98 3.98
N HIS A 2 4.05 11.67 3.43
CA HIS A 2 5.13 12.30 4.20
C HIS A 2 4.63 13.42 5.11
N ASN A 3 5.24 13.54 6.29
CA ASN A 3 4.92 14.63 7.23
C ASN A 3 5.68 15.90 6.85
N LEU A 4 4.96 16.95 6.44
CA LEU A 4 5.55 18.24 6.09
C LEU A 4 6.39 18.89 7.21
N LYS A 5 6.07 18.61 8.49
CA LYS A 5 6.86 19.14 9.62
C LYS A 5 8.26 18.50 9.64
N GLU A 6 8.37 17.22 9.33
CA GLU A 6 9.66 16.52 9.25
C GLU A 6 10.44 16.97 8.01
N ILE A 7 9.78 17.09 6.86
CA ILE A 7 10.42 17.61 5.62
C ILE A 7 11.05 18.99 5.86
N ARG A 8 10.37 19.87 6.59
CA ARG A 8 10.86 21.24 6.87
C ARG A 8 12.10 21.27 7.75
N LYS A 9 12.34 20.23 8.58
CA LYS A 9 13.54 20.21 9.45
C LYS A 9 14.82 20.19 8.63
N ASP A 10 14.81 19.43 7.52
CA ASP A 10 15.93 19.35 6.59
C ASP A 10 15.40 19.00 5.19
N PHE A 11 15.02 20.05 4.46
CA PHE A 11 14.43 19.90 3.14
C PHE A 11 15.45 19.39 2.12
N ASP A 12 16.71 19.77 2.23
CA ASP A 12 17.75 19.40 1.28
C ASP A 12 18.15 17.94 1.49
N ALA A 13 18.21 17.46 2.73
CA ALA A 13 18.40 16.03 3.01
C ALA A 13 17.23 15.20 2.49
N PHE A 14 15.98 15.67 2.64
CA PHE A 14 14.81 15.00 2.08
C PHE A 14 14.87 14.90 0.55
N GLN A 15 15.19 15.99 -0.14
CA GLN A 15 15.35 16.01 -1.59
C GLN A 15 16.44 15.04 -2.05
N LYS A 16 17.62 15.11 -1.41
CA LYS A 16 18.76 14.24 -1.72
C LYS A 16 18.44 12.74 -1.50
N ALA A 17 17.68 12.43 -0.46
CA ALA A 17 17.27 11.04 -0.19
C ALA A 17 16.34 10.49 -1.29
N LEU A 18 15.51 11.34 -1.90
CA LEU A 18 14.61 10.96 -2.99
C LEU A 18 15.27 10.93 -4.37
N GLU A 19 16.46 11.54 -4.56
CA GLU A 19 17.22 11.42 -5.82
C GLU A 19 17.48 9.95 -6.20
N LYS A 20 17.67 9.08 -5.19
CA LYS A 20 17.83 7.63 -5.39
C LYS A 20 16.59 6.95 -6.01
N ARG A 21 15.40 7.56 -5.91
CA ARG A 21 14.14 7.00 -6.40
C ARG A 21 13.83 7.36 -7.86
N SER A 22 14.67 8.17 -8.50
CA SER A 22 14.48 8.64 -9.89
C SER A 22 13.06 9.21 -10.15
N VAL A 23 12.51 9.94 -9.18
CA VAL A 23 11.18 10.55 -9.30
C VAL A 23 11.29 12.02 -9.67
N ASP A 24 10.39 12.45 -10.56
CA ASP A 24 10.27 13.86 -10.93
C ASP A 24 9.29 14.54 -9.97
N ILE A 25 9.84 15.30 -9.02
CA ILE A 25 9.07 16.03 -8.01
C ILE A 25 9.44 17.51 -8.10
N ASP A 26 8.44 18.36 -8.29
CA ASP A 26 8.62 19.82 -8.23
C ASP A 26 8.75 20.27 -6.76
N PHE A 27 9.96 20.17 -6.23
CA PHE A 27 10.27 20.58 -4.85
C PHE A 27 10.10 22.09 -4.63
N ASP A 28 10.31 22.92 -5.64
CA ASP A 28 10.12 24.37 -5.54
C ASP A 28 8.64 24.71 -5.39
N LYS A 29 7.77 24.02 -6.12
CA LYS A 29 6.33 24.15 -5.97
C LYS A 29 5.88 23.69 -4.58
N LEU A 30 6.41 22.58 -4.09
CA LEU A 30 6.12 22.08 -2.73
C LEU A 30 6.52 23.11 -1.66
N LYS A 31 7.73 23.70 -1.74
CA LYS A 31 8.20 24.77 -0.84
C LYS A 31 7.28 25.99 -0.87
N LYS A 32 6.91 26.46 -2.07
CA LYS A 32 6.03 27.63 -2.26
C LYS A 32 4.64 27.40 -1.67
N LEU A 33 4.03 26.23 -1.94
CA LEU A 33 2.71 25.90 -1.42
C LEU A 33 2.71 25.76 0.11
N ASP A 34 3.74 25.13 0.66
CA ASP A 34 3.88 25.03 2.12
C ASP A 34 4.07 26.40 2.79
N ALA A 35 4.90 27.26 2.22
CA ALA A 35 5.09 28.64 2.72
C ALA A 35 3.77 29.42 2.70
N LYS A 36 3.02 29.34 1.59
CA LYS A 36 1.72 30.02 1.44
C LYS A 36 0.67 29.46 2.42
N ASN A 37 0.64 28.15 2.63
CA ASN A 37 -0.25 27.53 3.61
C ASN A 37 0.04 28.02 5.04
N ARG A 38 1.32 28.17 5.42
CA ARG A 38 1.71 28.71 6.74
C ARG A 38 1.34 30.18 6.90
N GLU A 39 1.52 30.98 5.83
CA GLU A 39 1.10 32.37 5.83
C GLU A 39 -0.41 32.50 6.08
N PHE A 40 -1.22 31.66 5.46
CA PHE A 40 -2.67 31.66 5.68
C PHE A 40 -3.04 31.19 7.09
N ILE A 41 -2.35 30.21 7.65
CA ILE A 41 -2.56 29.81 9.06
C ILE A 41 -2.30 31.01 9.98
N GLN A 42 -1.18 31.71 9.81
CA GLN A 42 -0.83 32.86 10.63
C GLN A 42 -1.82 34.01 10.47
N LYS A 43 -2.23 34.34 9.24
CA LYS A 43 -3.23 35.38 8.98
C LYS A 43 -4.56 35.05 9.65
N LYS A 44 -5.00 33.77 9.52
CA LYS A 44 -6.24 33.31 10.14
C LYS A 44 -6.19 33.40 11.67
N GLU A 45 -5.11 32.93 12.30
CA GLU A 45 -4.92 33.04 13.76
C GLU A 45 -4.95 34.48 14.24
N ASN A 46 -4.33 35.40 13.52
CA ASN A 46 -4.36 36.80 13.86
C ASN A 46 -5.78 37.39 13.79
N LEU A 47 -6.52 37.09 12.72
CA LEU A 47 -7.91 37.54 12.55
C LEU A 47 -8.85 36.91 13.59
N GLU A 48 -8.68 35.64 13.92
CA GLU A 48 -9.45 35.00 14.98
C GLU A 48 -9.18 35.60 16.36
N ASN A 49 -7.93 35.98 16.66
CA ASN A 49 -7.57 36.63 17.89
C ASN A 49 -8.17 38.05 17.95
N GLU A 50 -8.11 38.80 16.84
CA GLU A 50 -8.75 40.12 16.75
C GLU A 50 -10.25 40.02 16.97
N LYS A 51 -10.92 39.06 16.33
CA LYS A 51 -12.35 38.80 16.51
C LYS A 51 -12.70 38.45 17.97
N LYS A 52 -11.87 37.64 18.65
CA LYS A 52 -12.04 37.34 20.07
C LYS A 52 -11.93 38.60 20.97
N VAL A 53 -11.01 39.53 20.68
CA VAL A 53 -10.87 40.78 21.40
C VAL A 53 -12.12 41.64 21.21
N ILE A 54 -12.58 41.83 19.97
CA ILE A 54 -13.81 42.57 19.66
C ILE A 54 -15.02 41.97 20.37
N SER A 55 -15.17 40.64 20.35
CA SER A 55 -16.28 39.94 21.03
C SER A 55 -16.28 40.16 22.55
N LYS A 56 -15.09 40.21 23.17
CA LYS A 56 -14.95 40.46 24.63
C LYS A 56 -15.25 41.89 25.02
N SER A 57 -15.00 42.89 24.14
CA SER A 57 -15.26 44.30 24.43
C SER A 57 -16.74 44.63 24.56
N LYS A 58 -17.63 43.83 24.01
CA LYS A 58 -19.10 44.04 23.93
C LYS A 58 -19.47 45.39 23.27
N ASP A 59 -18.56 46.02 22.54
CA ASP A 59 -18.78 47.26 21.86
C ASP A 59 -19.56 47.07 20.55
N LYS A 60 -20.78 47.57 20.52
CA LYS A 60 -21.67 47.46 19.35
C LYS A 60 -21.14 48.19 18.11
N SER A 61 -20.29 49.24 18.28
CA SER A 61 -19.67 50.00 17.17
C SER A 61 -18.73 49.12 16.34
N LEU A 62 -18.17 48.03 16.93
CA LEU A 62 -17.24 47.11 16.30
C LEU A 62 -17.91 45.94 15.59
N PHE A 63 -19.26 45.90 15.55
CA PHE A 63 -20.01 44.78 14.93
C PHE A 63 -19.75 44.66 13.42
N SER A 64 -19.66 45.79 12.70
CA SER A 64 -19.29 45.83 11.28
C SER A 64 -17.91 45.21 11.05
N LYS A 65 -16.93 45.64 11.86
CA LYS A 65 -15.55 45.11 11.78
C LYS A 65 -15.48 43.62 12.08
N SER A 66 -16.26 43.11 13.04
CA SER A 66 -16.34 41.69 13.33
C SER A 66 -16.91 40.89 12.16
N LYS A 67 -17.84 41.47 11.40
CA LYS A 67 -18.43 40.83 10.19
C LYS A 67 -17.41 40.80 9.05
N GLU A 68 -16.69 41.87 8.81
CA GLU A 68 -15.59 41.96 7.83
C GLU A 68 -14.49 40.91 8.10
N ILE A 69 -14.08 40.79 9.37
CA ILE A 69 -13.12 39.76 9.80
C ILE A 69 -13.65 38.36 9.50
N SER A 70 -14.95 38.11 9.75
CA SER A 70 -15.55 36.78 9.43
C SER A 70 -15.48 36.50 7.94
N SER A 71 -15.86 37.46 7.09
CA SER A 71 -15.77 37.29 5.63
C SER A 71 -14.33 37.05 5.16
N SER A 72 -13.37 37.78 5.76
CA SER A 72 -11.94 37.55 5.45
C SER A 72 -11.45 36.15 5.84
N ILE A 73 -11.91 35.62 6.99
CA ILE A 73 -11.59 34.27 7.42
C ILE A 73 -12.20 33.23 6.46
N GLU A 74 -13.42 33.46 5.97
CA GLU A 74 -14.06 32.55 4.98
C GLU A 74 -13.26 32.50 3.69
N LEU A 75 -12.86 33.67 3.15
CA LEU A 75 -12.02 33.74 1.94
C LEU A 75 -10.68 33.00 2.13
N ILE A 76 -10.01 33.23 3.26
CA ILE A 76 -8.77 32.53 3.59
C ILE A 76 -8.98 31.01 3.69
N ASN A 77 -10.10 30.56 4.26
CA ASN A 77 -10.42 29.13 4.35
C ASN A 77 -10.61 28.50 2.96
N GLU A 78 -11.29 29.19 2.04
CA GLU A 78 -11.48 28.69 0.67
C GLU A 78 -10.14 28.58 -0.07
N GLU A 79 -9.32 29.63 -0.03
CA GLU A 79 -7.99 29.60 -0.66
C GLU A 79 -7.08 28.54 -0.01
N GLN A 80 -7.10 28.41 1.31
CA GLN A 80 -6.33 27.42 2.03
C GLN A 80 -6.77 25.98 1.67
N LYS A 81 -8.06 25.76 1.43
CA LYS A 81 -8.59 24.47 0.98
C LYS A 81 -7.98 24.03 -0.36
N LEU A 82 -7.84 24.97 -1.31
CA LEU A 82 -7.20 24.70 -2.60
C LEU A 82 -5.72 24.36 -2.42
N ILE A 83 -4.99 25.17 -1.63
CA ILE A 83 -3.57 24.90 -1.36
C ILE A 83 -3.35 23.56 -0.67
N LYS A 84 -4.19 23.21 0.32
CA LYS A 84 -4.11 21.91 0.99
C LYS A 84 -4.34 20.76 0.01
N LYS A 85 -5.29 20.90 -0.91
CA LYS A 85 -5.55 19.89 -1.96
C LYS A 85 -4.34 19.73 -2.88
N ASP A 86 -3.70 20.81 -3.28
CA ASP A 86 -2.50 20.77 -4.12
C ASP A 86 -1.30 20.17 -3.37
N LEU A 87 -1.11 20.51 -2.10
CA LEU A 87 -0.10 19.91 -1.24
C LEU A 87 -0.34 18.39 -1.08
N GLU A 88 -1.56 17.99 -0.80
CA GLU A 88 -1.94 16.58 -0.66
C GLU A 88 -1.69 15.81 -1.96
N LYS A 89 -2.04 16.39 -3.11
CA LYS A 89 -1.76 15.81 -4.42
C LYS A 89 -0.26 15.59 -4.66
N ILE A 90 0.59 16.54 -4.29
CA ILE A 90 2.05 16.37 -4.43
C ILE A 90 2.54 15.31 -3.45
N LEU A 91 2.23 15.45 -2.15
CA LEU A 91 2.73 14.59 -1.09
C LEU A 91 2.29 13.13 -1.25
N SER A 92 1.08 12.86 -1.77
CA SER A 92 0.57 11.51 -1.99
C SER A 92 1.27 10.77 -3.14
N ASN A 93 1.93 11.50 -4.02
CA ASN A 93 2.71 10.93 -5.13
C ASN A 93 4.21 10.78 -4.82
N ILE A 94 4.68 11.31 -3.69
CA ILE A 94 6.08 11.15 -3.26
C ILE A 94 6.26 9.74 -2.68
N PRO A 95 7.16 8.90 -3.24
CA PRO A 95 7.44 7.59 -2.70
C PRO A 95 8.18 7.67 -1.36
N ASN A 96 8.23 6.56 -0.62
CA ASN A 96 8.98 6.48 0.61
C ASN A 96 10.49 6.67 0.37
N ILE A 97 11.16 7.26 1.36
CA ILE A 97 12.62 7.37 1.39
C ILE A 97 13.20 5.96 1.54
N PRO A 98 14.14 5.55 0.66
CA PRO A 98 14.80 4.26 0.79
C PRO A 98 15.65 4.19 2.05
N HIS A 99 15.69 3.02 2.70
CA HIS A 99 16.66 2.77 3.75
C HIS A 99 18.09 2.87 3.20
N LYS A 100 19.07 3.16 4.06
CA LYS A 100 20.48 3.32 3.67
C LYS A 100 21.06 2.09 2.95
N ASP A 101 20.59 0.90 3.30
CA ASP A 101 21.06 -0.39 2.76
C ASP A 101 20.41 -0.75 1.41
N VAL A 102 19.44 0.04 0.94
CA VAL A 102 18.83 -0.16 -0.37
C VAL A 102 19.84 0.20 -1.47
N PRO A 103 20.18 -0.76 -2.36
CA PRO A 103 21.11 -0.52 -3.45
C PRO A 103 20.54 0.50 -4.45
N ASN A 104 21.42 1.30 -5.05
CA ASN A 104 21.03 2.17 -6.14
C ASN A 104 20.83 1.33 -7.40
N GLY A 105 19.74 1.57 -8.12
CA GLY A 105 19.45 0.87 -9.37
C GLY A 105 18.24 1.45 -10.07
N LYS A 106 17.99 1.00 -11.30
CA LYS A 106 16.91 1.50 -12.17
C LYS A 106 15.73 0.53 -12.30
N ASN A 107 16.01 -0.77 -12.23
CA ASN A 107 15.01 -1.82 -12.45
C ASN A 107 15.43 -3.13 -11.78
N GLU A 108 14.65 -4.19 -11.98
CA GLU A 108 14.82 -5.51 -11.37
C GLU A 108 16.20 -6.17 -11.61
N ASN A 109 16.94 -5.76 -12.64
CA ASN A 109 18.28 -6.31 -12.91
C ASN A 109 19.35 -5.79 -11.94
N ASP A 110 19.06 -4.69 -11.25
CA ASP A 110 19.95 -4.07 -10.27
C ASP A 110 19.65 -4.57 -8.83
N ASN A 111 18.72 -5.50 -8.67
CA ASN A 111 18.40 -6.14 -7.38
C ASN A 111 19.55 -7.03 -6.92
N ILE A 112 19.84 -7.07 -5.63
CA ILE A 112 20.97 -7.82 -5.07
C ILE A 112 20.48 -9.09 -4.40
N GLU A 113 21.00 -10.26 -4.83
CA GLU A 113 20.79 -11.53 -4.14
C GLU A 113 21.62 -11.56 -2.85
N ILE A 114 20.95 -11.66 -1.69
CA ILE A 114 21.59 -11.71 -0.37
C ILE A 114 21.61 -13.12 0.23
N PHE A 115 20.75 -14.00 -0.26
CA PHE A 115 20.67 -15.37 0.21
C PHE A 115 20.04 -16.28 -0.83
N LYS A 116 20.44 -17.55 -0.85
CA LYS A 116 19.89 -18.59 -1.70
C LYS A 116 19.78 -19.90 -0.91
N SER A 117 18.62 -20.55 -0.98
CA SER A 117 18.35 -21.84 -0.37
C SER A 117 17.98 -22.90 -1.41
N GLY A 118 18.32 -24.14 -1.11
CA GLY A 118 17.96 -25.30 -1.93
C GLY A 118 18.74 -25.43 -3.24
N LYS A 119 18.47 -26.51 -3.97
CA LYS A 119 19.01 -26.78 -5.31
C LYS A 119 17.88 -26.94 -6.28
N ILE A 120 17.94 -26.20 -7.40
CA ILE A 120 17.00 -26.38 -8.51
C ILE A 120 17.24 -27.79 -9.10
N PRO A 121 16.20 -28.63 -9.18
CA PRO A 121 16.34 -29.95 -9.75
C PRO A 121 16.81 -29.90 -11.20
N LYS A 122 17.71 -30.82 -11.58
CA LYS A 122 18.11 -30.99 -12.97
C LYS A 122 17.34 -32.19 -13.53
N PHE A 123 16.61 -31.95 -14.58
CA PHE A 123 15.86 -33.00 -15.27
C PHE A 123 16.65 -33.50 -16.50
N ASN A 124 16.50 -34.81 -16.80
CA ASN A 124 17.02 -35.41 -18.02
C ASN A 124 16.02 -35.35 -19.20
N PHE A 125 14.96 -34.55 -19.03
CA PHE A 125 13.91 -34.30 -20.02
C PHE A 125 13.57 -32.80 -19.99
N THR A 126 12.90 -32.32 -21.03
CA THR A 126 12.38 -30.92 -21.07
C THR A 126 11.11 -30.85 -20.21
N PRO A 127 11.12 -30.13 -19.10
CA PRO A 127 9.94 -29.97 -18.25
C PRO A 127 8.87 -29.16 -18.96
N LYS A 128 7.62 -29.58 -18.84
CA LYS A 128 6.46 -28.81 -19.30
C LYS A 128 6.17 -27.66 -18.35
N SER A 129 5.58 -26.60 -18.87
CA SER A 129 5.08 -25.50 -18.06
C SER A 129 3.93 -25.92 -17.15
N HIS A 130 3.68 -25.14 -16.08
CA HIS A 130 2.59 -25.44 -15.15
C HIS A 130 1.21 -25.47 -15.82
N TYR A 131 0.97 -24.58 -16.79
CA TYR A 131 -0.31 -24.57 -17.52
C TYR A 131 -0.46 -25.77 -18.44
N GLU A 132 0.59 -26.20 -19.17
CA GLU A 132 0.55 -27.42 -19.98
C GLU A 132 0.29 -28.67 -19.13
N LEU A 133 0.91 -28.73 -17.94
CA LEU A 133 0.66 -29.82 -17.00
C LEU A 133 -0.79 -29.82 -16.50
N GLY A 134 -1.28 -28.64 -16.09
CA GLY A 134 -2.63 -28.50 -15.55
C GLY A 134 -3.73 -28.80 -16.58
N GLU A 135 -3.56 -28.32 -17.82
CA GLU A 135 -4.48 -28.61 -18.93
C GLU A 135 -4.47 -30.10 -19.31
N ASN A 136 -3.27 -30.69 -19.47
CA ASN A 136 -3.15 -32.10 -19.79
C ASN A 136 -3.78 -33.01 -18.73
N LEU A 137 -3.75 -32.63 -17.47
CA LEU A 137 -4.40 -33.35 -16.37
C LEU A 137 -5.90 -33.02 -16.23
N GLY A 138 -6.43 -32.08 -17.03
CA GLY A 138 -7.82 -31.63 -16.93
C GLY A 138 -8.10 -30.84 -15.62
N MET A 139 -7.07 -30.28 -15.00
CA MET A 139 -7.18 -29.59 -13.69
C MET A 139 -7.11 -28.08 -13.78
N LEU A 140 -6.65 -27.53 -14.89
CA LEU A 140 -6.72 -26.11 -15.24
C LEU A 140 -7.55 -25.94 -16.50
N ASP A 141 -8.37 -24.86 -16.55
CA ASP A 141 -9.22 -24.57 -17.70
C ASP A 141 -9.30 -23.07 -17.91
N PHE A 142 -8.48 -22.59 -18.83
CA PHE A 142 -8.39 -21.19 -19.20
C PHE A 142 -9.47 -20.79 -20.21
N ASP A 143 -9.87 -21.72 -21.10
CA ASP A 143 -10.91 -21.48 -22.12
C ASP A 143 -12.26 -21.28 -21.46
N LEU A 144 -12.61 -22.10 -20.49
CA LEU A 144 -13.84 -21.94 -19.73
C LEU A 144 -13.85 -20.63 -18.95
N ALA A 145 -12.72 -20.26 -18.34
CA ALA A 145 -12.59 -18.98 -17.64
C ALA A 145 -12.75 -17.79 -18.60
N THR A 146 -12.18 -17.87 -19.79
CA THR A 146 -12.32 -16.83 -20.82
C THR A 146 -13.78 -16.65 -21.25
N LYS A 147 -14.52 -17.74 -21.40
CA LYS A 147 -15.93 -17.71 -21.79
C LYS A 147 -16.84 -17.14 -20.70
N THR A 148 -16.52 -17.38 -19.43
CA THR A 148 -17.39 -17.00 -18.31
C THR A 148 -17.05 -15.64 -17.73
N THR A 149 -15.74 -15.28 -17.72
CA THR A 149 -15.25 -14.11 -16.97
C THR A 149 -14.35 -13.21 -17.81
N GLY A 150 -13.51 -13.82 -18.68
CA GLY A 150 -12.53 -13.12 -19.50
C GLY A 150 -11.13 -13.69 -19.39
N SER A 151 -10.17 -13.03 -20.03
CA SER A 151 -8.75 -13.43 -19.96
C SER A 151 -8.17 -13.22 -18.55
N ARG A 152 -7.04 -13.91 -18.27
CA ARG A 152 -6.32 -13.84 -16.97
C ARG A 152 -7.12 -14.34 -15.77
N PHE A 153 -8.10 -15.20 -16.00
CA PHE A 153 -8.76 -16.03 -15.01
C PHE A 153 -8.52 -17.51 -15.33
N VAL A 154 -8.68 -18.38 -14.36
CA VAL A 154 -8.56 -19.82 -14.54
C VAL A 154 -9.55 -20.55 -13.66
N PHE A 155 -10.09 -21.67 -14.17
CA PHE A 155 -10.79 -22.65 -13.33
C PHE A 155 -9.76 -23.67 -12.85
N VAL A 156 -9.54 -23.71 -11.54
CA VAL A 156 -8.75 -24.74 -10.88
C VAL A 156 -9.69 -25.86 -10.45
N LYS A 157 -9.42 -27.10 -10.87
CA LYS A 157 -10.36 -28.23 -10.72
C LYS A 157 -9.75 -29.42 -9.96
N ASN A 158 -10.61 -30.22 -9.39
CA ASN A 158 -10.28 -31.54 -8.81
C ASN A 158 -9.15 -31.47 -7.76
N LYS A 159 -8.13 -32.33 -7.91
CA LYS A 159 -7.00 -32.42 -6.95
C LYS A 159 -6.17 -31.17 -6.88
N LEU A 160 -6.11 -30.33 -7.94
CA LEU A 160 -5.38 -29.09 -7.91
C LEU A 160 -6.12 -28.04 -7.06
N ALA A 161 -7.46 -27.99 -7.12
CA ALA A 161 -8.26 -27.15 -6.22
C ALA A 161 -8.13 -27.60 -4.75
N LEU A 162 -8.04 -28.93 -4.51
CA LEU A 162 -7.74 -29.44 -3.18
C LEU A 162 -6.34 -29.01 -2.70
N LEU A 163 -5.34 -29.05 -3.57
CA LEU A 163 -3.96 -28.66 -3.26
C LEU A 163 -3.87 -27.17 -2.94
N GLU A 164 -4.52 -26.29 -3.71
CA GLU A 164 -4.57 -24.85 -3.45
C GLU A 164 -5.13 -24.55 -2.06
N ARG A 165 -6.25 -25.17 -1.70
CA ARG A 165 -6.84 -25.02 -0.36
C ARG A 165 -5.96 -25.62 0.73
N ALA A 166 -5.33 -26.76 0.49
CA ALA A 166 -4.43 -27.41 1.45
C ALA A 166 -3.20 -26.54 1.73
N LEU A 167 -2.61 -25.93 0.69
CA LEU A 167 -1.49 -25.00 0.84
C LEU A 167 -1.88 -23.75 1.62
N SER A 168 -3.05 -23.19 1.34
CA SER A 168 -3.55 -22.03 2.07
C SER A 168 -3.73 -22.31 3.56
N ASN A 169 -4.36 -23.43 3.89
CA ASN A 169 -4.56 -23.87 5.28
C ASN A 169 -3.21 -24.18 5.96
N PHE A 170 -2.32 -24.88 5.28
CA PHE A 170 -0.99 -25.20 5.80
C PHE A 170 -0.21 -23.92 6.18
N MET A 171 -0.19 -22.90 5.30
CA MET A 171 0.47 -21.63 5.59
C MET A 171 -0.16 -20.90 6.78
N LEU A 172 -1.50 -20.85 6.86
CA LEU A 172 -2.21 -20.27 8.00
C LEU A 172 -1.87 -20.98 9.31
N ASP A 173 -1.98 -22.33 9.33
CA ASP A 173 -1.72 -23.13 10.51
C ASP A 173 -0.29 -22.96 11.05
N ILE A 174 0.70 -22.87 10.16
CA ILE A 174 2.09 -22.60 10.55
C ILE A 174 2.23 -21.22 11.15
N HIS A 175 1.66 -20.20 10.53
CA HIS A 175 1.78 -18.82 11.02
C HIS A 175 1.06 -18.62 12.36
N ILE A 176 -0.08 -19.27 12.55
CA ILE A 176 -0.82 -19.22 13.82
C ILE A 176 -0.06 -20.00 14.91
N SER A 177 0.29 -21.27 14.64
CA SER A 177 0.80 -22.17 15.68
C SER A 177 2.28 -21.95 16.03
N LYS A 178 3.12 -21.55 15.06
CA LYS A 178 4.57 -21.42 15.23
C LYS A 178 5.09 -19.98 15.22
N ASN A 179 4.40 -19.08 14.51
CA ASN A 179 4.90 -17.73 14.28
C ASN A 179 4.13 -16.64 15.05
N SER A 180 3.21 -17.03 15.93
CA SER A 180 2.45 -16.14 16.82
C SER A 180 1.63 -15.08 16.08
N TYR A 181 1.07 -15.43 14.91
CA TYR A 181 0.12 -14.59 14.20
C TYR A 181 -1.32 -14.93 14.63
N GLN A 182 -2.15 -13.90 14.69
CA GLN A 182 -3.60 -14.03 14.87
C GLN A 182 -4.26 -14.06 13.51
N GLU A 183 -5.07 -15.07 13.24
CA GLU A 183 -5.86 -15.13 12.01
C GLU A 183 -7.01 -14.13 12.03
N ILE A 184 -7.18 -13.44 10.91
CA ILE A 184 -8.29 -12.54 10.65
C ILE A 184 -8.96 -12.94 9.34
N SER A 185 -10.29 -13.01 9.34
CA SER A 185 -11.10 -13.11 8.13
C SER A 185 -11.68 -11.73 7.80
N PRO A 186 -11.00 -10.92 6.96
CA PRO A 186 -11.37 -9.54 6.72
C PRO A 186 -12.44 -9.42 5.62
N PRO A 187 -13.19 -8.28 5.57
CA PRO A 187 -13.99 -7.93 4.41
C PRO A 187 -13.14 -7.84 3.13
N LEU A 188 -13.74 -8.17 1.98
CA LEU A 188 -13.06 -8.13 0.68
C LEU A 188 -13.27 -6.81 -0.08
N LEU A 189 -14.05 -5.88 0.50
CA LEU A 189 -14.33 -4.55 -0.02
C LEU A 189 -13.68 -3.49 0.84
N ALA A 190 -12.86 -2.64 0.21
CA ALA A 190 -12.22 -1.51 0.85
C ALA A 190 -12.87 -0.19 0.43
N SER A 191 -12.96 0.77 1.35
CA SER A 191 -13.32 2.15 1.02
C SER A 191 -12.13 2.88 0.37
N GLU A 192 -12.41 3.96 -0.36
CA GLU A 192 -11.38 4.83 -0.93
C GLU A 192 -10.37 5.29 0.13
N ASN A 193 -10.85 5.70 1.29
CA ASN A 193 -10.00 6.12 2.40
C ASN A 193 -9.11 5.00 2.96
N THR A 194 -9.58 3.75 2.93
CA THR A 194 -8.80 2.56 3.32
C THR A 194 -7.71 2.28 2.28
N MET A 195 -8.05 2.35 0.99
CA MET A 195 -7.08 2.21 -0.12
C MET A 195 -6.00 3.29 -0.09
N PHE A 196 -6.37 4.52 0.24
CA PHE A 196 -5.43 5.62 0.42
C PHE A 196 -4.51 5.41 1.63
N GLY A 197 -5.02 4.83 2.71
CA GLY A 197 -4.26 4.58 3.95
C GLY A 197 -3.03 3.67 3.77
N THR A 198 -3.05 2.80 2.76
CA THR A 198 -1.93 1.89 2.42
C THR A 198 -1.23 2.27 1.11
N GLY A 199 -1.53 3.44 0.53
CA GLY A 199 -0.86 3.95 -0.68
C GLY A 199 -1.27 3.27 -1.98
N GLN A 200 -2.36 2.49 -1.99
CA GLN A 200 -2.92 1.94 -3.24
C GLN A 200 -3.50 3.06 -4.11
N LEU A 201 -4.11 4.06 -3.49
CA LEU A 201 -4.56 5.27 -4.14
C LEU A 201 -3.69 6.46 -3.72
N PRO A 202 -3.47 7.42 -4.60
CA PRO A 202 -3.91 7.50 -6.01
C PRO A 202 -3.01 6.73 -7.00
N LYS A 203 -1.82 6.31 -6.59
CA LYS A 203 -0.73 5.84 -7.47
C LYS A 203 -1.13 4.65 -8.35
N PHE A 204 -1.84 3.67 -7.78
CA PHE A 204 -2.20 2.41 -8.44
C PHE A 204 -3.68 2.32 -8.79
N GLU A 205 -4.36 3.45 -9.00
CA GLU A 205 -5.80 3.48 -9.27
C GLU A 205 -6.20 2.65 -10.50
N ASN A 206 -5.39 2.68 -11.56
CA ASN A 206 -5.62 1.92 -12.78
C ASN A 206 -5.55 0.39 -12.58
N ASP A 207 -4.88 -0.07 -11.54
CA ASP A 207 -4.75 -1.50 -11.19
C ASP A 207 -5.89 -2.01 -10.30
N GLN A 208 -6.75 -1.11 -9.79
CA GLN A 208 -7.79 -1.49 -8.86
C GLN A 208 -9.11 -1.85 -9.55
N PHE A 209 -9.81 -2.85 -9.04
CA PHE A 209 -11.19 -3.14 -9.42
C PHE A 209 -12.14 -2.29 -8.56
N GLU A 210 -12.63 -1.21 -9.14
CA GLU A 210 -13.66 -0.38 -8.53
C GLU A 210 -15.04 -0.97 -8.78
N ILE A 211 -15.88 -0.97 -7.74
CA ILE A 211 -17.26 -1.45 -7.81
C ILE A 211 -18.17 -0.26 -8.10
N LYS A 212 -18.99 -0.39 -9.13
CA LYS A 212 -20.05 0.59 -9.42
C LYS A 212 -21.16 0.43 -8.37
N LEU A 213 -21.35 1.48 -7.58
CA LEU A 213 -22.46 1.65 -6.66
C LEU A 213 -23.41 2.70 -7.22
N GLU A 214 -24.48 2.99 -6.48
CA GLU A 214 -25.41 4.07 -6.81
C GLU A 214 -24.69 5.43 -6.87
N GLU A 215 -25.19 6.33 -7.69
CA GLU A 215 -24.63 7.68 -7.85
C GLU A 215 -24.65 8.42 -6.50
N GLY A 216 -23.51 9.03 -6.16
CA GLY A 216 -23.30 9.70 -4.86
C GLY A 216 -22.85 8.81 -3.71
N SER A 217 -22.71 7.50 -3.91
CA SER A 217 -22.13 6.60 -2.92
C SER A 217 -20.61 6.74 -2.83
N ASP A 218 -20.06 6.43 -1.66
CA ASP A 218 -18.60 6.34 -1.45
C ASP A 218 -18.01 5.24 -2.33
N ARG A 219 -16.88 5.51 -2.97
CA ARG A 219 -16.15 4.56 -3.81
C ARG A 219 -15.75 3.32 -3.01
N LYS A 220 -15.94 2.14 -3.59
CA LYS A 220 -15.53 0.84 -3.04
C LYS A 220 -14.70 0.08 -4.06
N PHE A 221 -13.76 -0.70 -3.54
CA PHE A 221 -12.80 -1.46 -4.33
C PHE A 221 -12.74 -2.90 -3.84
N LEU A 222 -12.58 -3.86 -4.74
CA LEU A 222 -12.13 -5.20 -4.37
C LEU A 222 -10.68 -5.10 -3.88
N ILE A 223 -10.35 -5.79 -2.80
CA ILE A 223 -9.00 -5.70 -2.21
C ILE A 223 -7.93 -6.30 -3.15
N PRO A 224 -6.84 -5.58 -3.44
CA PRO A 224 -5.69 -6.14 -4.17
C PRO A 224 -4.79 -7.00 -3.28
N THR A 225 -4.98 -6.90 -1.95
CA THR A 225 -4.21 -7.55 -0.88
C THR A 225 -4.97 -7.40 0.44
N ALA A 226 -4.87 -8.39 1.33
CA ALA A 226 -5.45 -8.28 2.67
C ALA A 226 -4.77 -7.16 3.50
N GLU A 227 -3.53 -6.80 3.19
CA GLU A 227 -2.80 -5.69 3.80
C GLU A 227 -3.64 -4.42 3.91
N VAL A 228 -4.40 -4.09 2.87
CA VAL A 228 -5.25 -2.89 2.83
C VAL A 228 -6.22 -2.83 4.00
N ILE A 229 -6.83 -3.95 4.35
CA ILE A 229 -7.76 -4.01 5.48
C ILE A 229 -7.02 -4.18 6.80
N LEU A 230 -6.05 -5.10 6.87
CA LEU A 230 -5.38 -5.46 8.11
C LEU A 230 -4.58 -4.28 8.69
N THR A 231 -3.87 -3.53 7.87
CA THR A 231 -3.11 -2.36 8.33
C THR A 231 -4.03 -1.23 8.82
N ASN A 232 -5.20 -1.06 8.20
CA ASN A 232 -6.15 -0.03 8.61
C ASN A 232 -6.94 -0.36 9.88
N ILE A 233 -6.80 -1.56 10.45
CA ILE A 233 -7.42 -1.91 11.76
C ILE A 233 -6.99 -0.92 12.86
N VAL A 234 -5.78 -0.40 12.79
CA VAL A 234 -5.21 0.54 13.77
C VAL A 234 -5.18 1.99 13.28
N LYS A 235 -5.76 2.27 12.11
CA LYS A 235 -5.82 3.63 11.57
C LYS A 235 -6.52 4.57 12.55
N ASP A 236 -5.99 5.78 12.71
CA ASP A 236 -6.50 6.84 13.59
C ASP A 236 -6.61 6.42 15.08
N LYS A 237 -5.83 5.39 15.51
CA LYS A 237 -5.78 4.94 16.91
C LYS A 237 -4.44 5.27 17.54
N ILE A 238 -4.48 5.62 18.82
CA ILE A 238 -3.30 5.65 19.70
C ILE A 238 -3.27 4.31 20.42
N LEU A 239 -2.23 3.52 20.15
CA LEU A 239 -2.08 2.21 20.75
C LEU A 239 -1.29 2.29 22.06
N ASP A 240 -1.65 1.46 23.05
CA ASP A 240 -0.81 1.22 24.21
C ASP A 240 0.39 0.36 23.76
N ILE A 241 1.60 0.76 24.14
CA ILE A 241 2.85 0.05 23.86
C ILE A 241 2.79 -1.42 24.32
N LYS A 242 2.07 -1.70 25.41
CA LYS A 242 1.88 -3.06 25.92
C LYS A 242 1.03 -3.95 25.02
N SER A 243 0.29 -3.36 24.07
CA SER A 243 -0.48 -4.12 23.08
C SER A 243 0.34 -4.55 21.87
N LEU A 244 1.58 -4.10 21.78
CA LEU A 244 2.49 -4.42 20.67
C LEU A 244 3.44 -5.58 21.05
N PRO A 245 3.84 -6.39 20.10
CA PRO A 245 3.50 -6.37 18.67
C PRO A 245 2.10 -6.93 18.37
N ILE A 246 1.40 -6.37 17.38
CA ILE A 246 0.18 -6.96 16.81
C ILE A 246 0.59 -7.66 15.50
N ARG A 247 0.36 -8.96 15.42
CA ARG A 247 0.68 -9.79 14.26
C ARG A 247 -0.55 -10.45 13.70
N LEU A 248 -0.88 -10.14 12.47
CA LEU A 248 -2.12 -10.57 11.82
C LEU A 248 -1.80 -11.39 10.57
N VAL A 249 -2.56 -12.46 10.35
CA VAL A 249 -2.50 -13.26 9.12
C VAL A 249 -3.88 -13.43 8.53
N ALA A 250 -4.00 -13.37 7.21
CA ALA A 250 -5.25 -13.64 6.51
C ALA A 250 -4.97 -14.38 5.19
N CYS A 251 -5.87 -15.29 4.82
CA CYS A 251 -5.93 -15.87 3.48
C CYS A 251 -7.16 -15.29 2.78
N THR A 252 -6.93 -14.53 1.71
CA THR A 252 -8.03 -13.91 0.96
C THR A 252 -7.86 -14.04 -0.54
N PRO A 253 -8.96 -14.07 -1.31
CA PRO A 253 -8.88 -13.71 -2.71
C PRO A 253 -8.42 -12.25 -2.82
N CYS A 254 -7.56 -11.99 -3.81
CA CYS A 254 -7.02 -10.67 -4.13
C CYS A 254 -7.29 -10.37 -5.59
N PHE A 255 -7.50 -9.09 -5.91
CA PHE A 255 -7.96 -8.67 -7.23
C PHE A 255 -7.07 -7.56 -7.79
N ARG A 256 -6.46 -7.78 -8.97
CA ARG A 256 -5.59 -6.81 -9.64
C ARG A 256 -5.90 -6.75 -11.14
N LYS A 257 -6.02 -5.56 -11.72
CA LYS A 257 -6.20 -5.39 -13.17
C LYS A 257 -4.93 -5.65 -13.97
N GLU A 258 -3.75 -5.62 -13.32
CA GLU A 258 -2.46 -5.83 -13.99
C GLU A 258 -2.26 -4.90 -15.20
N ALA A 259 -2.65 -3.62 -15.06
CA ALA A 259 -2.73 -2.64 -16.16
C ALA A 259 -1.38 -2.36 -16.84
N GLY A 260 -0.26 -2.53 -16.13
CA GLY A 260 1.09 -2.32 -16.66
C GLY A 260 1.74 -3.54 -17.31
N SER A 261 1.08 -4.70 -17.35
CA SER A 261 1.70 -5.98 -17.74
C SER A 261 1.32 -6.48 -19.15
N TYR A 262 1.09 -5.58 -20.10
CA TYR A 262 0.77 -5.94 -21.48
C TYR A 262 1.91 -6.76 -22.09
N GLY A 263 1.57 -8.00 -22.55
CA GLY A 263 2.51 -8.90 -23.21
C GLY A 263 3.45 -9.69 -22.28
N LYS A 264 3.47 -9.43 -20.97
CA LYS A 264 4.26 -10.21 -20.01
C LYS A 264 3.38 -11.29 -19.37
N ASP A 265 3.92 -12.52 -19.29
CA ASP A 265 3.30 -13.67 -18.61
C ASP A 265 1.80 -13.86 -18.95
N THR A 266 1.45 -13.79 -20.23
CA THR A 266 0.07 -13.84 -20.71
C THR A 266 -0.55 -15.23 -20.63
N LYS A 267 0.27 -16.27 -20.47
CA LYS A 267 -0.16 -17.66 -20.33
C LYS A 267 0.07 -18.17 -18.91
N GLY A 268 -0.86 -18.98 -18.42
CA GLY A 268 -0.77 -19.65 -17.12
C GLY A 268 -1.25 -18.78 -15.95
N MET A 269 -0.78 -19.14 -14.74
CA MET A 269 -1.26 -18.60 -13.47
C MET A 269 -0.34 -17.53 -12.84
N ILE A 270 0.71 -17.07 -13.54
CA ILE A 270 1.69 -16.15 -12.96
C ILE A 270 1.09 -14.75 -12.74
N ARG A 271 0.26 -14.29 -13.71
CA ARG A 271 -0.43 -12.99 -13.63
C ARG A 271 -1.91 -13.16 -13.86
N GLN A 272 -2.67 -13.12 -12.77
CA GLN A 272 -4.11 -13.29 -12.77
C GLN A 272 -4.81 -12.06 -12.20
N HIS A 273 -6.04 -11.79 -12.68
CA HIS A 273 -6.91 -10.77 -12.12
C HIS A 273 -7.45 -11.14 -10.74
N GLN A 274 -7.52 -12.44 -10.44
CA GLN A 274 -7.94 -12.99 -9.16
C GLN A 274 -6.99 -14.12 -8.74
N PHE A 275 -6.50 -14.08 -7.51
CA PHE A 275 -5.65 -15.13 -6.92
C PHE A 275 -5.82 -15.15 -5.40
N TYR A 276 -5.43 -16.25 -4.76
CA TYR A 276 -5.41 -16.32 -3.29
C TYR A 276 -4.04 -15.94 -2.75
N LYS A 277 -4.04 -15.22 -1.62
CA LYS A 277 -2.81 -14.81 -0.93
C LYS A 277 -2.94 -14.99 0.57
N VAL A 278 -1.96 -15.67 1.19
CA VAL A 278 -1.77 -15.65 2.63
C VAL A 278 -0.88 -14.45 2.97
N GLU A 279 -1.43 -13.48 3.68
CA GLU A 279 -0.81 -12.19 3.97
C GLU A 279 -0.42 -12.09 5.43
N LEU A 280 0.80 -11.63 5.70
CA LEU A 280 1.29 -11.31 7.03
C LEU A 280 1.37 -9.80 7.22
N VAL A 281 0.84 -9.29 8.32
CA VAL A 281 0.96 -7.88 8.73
C VAL A 281 1.42 -7.83 10.17
N SER A 282 2.44 -7.02 10.45
CA SER A 282 2.92 -6.78 11.81
C SER A 282 2.90 -5.29 12.11
N ILE A 283 2.42 -4.93 13.28
CA ILE A 283 2.39 -3.57 13.82
C ILE A 283 3.26 -3.59 15.07
N VAL A 284 4.34 -2.83 15.03
CA VAL A 284 5.38 -2.79 16.06
C VAL A 284 5.78 -1.35 16.36
N GLU A 285 6.55 -1.16 17.41
CA GLU A 285 7.23 0.10 17.67
C GLU A 285 8.23 0.42 16.56
N HIS A 286 8.43 1.70 16.32
CA HIS A 286 9.32 2.18 15.25
C HIS A 286 10.74 1.58 15.32
N GLU A 287 11.28 1.53 16.51
CA GLU A 287 12.64 1.02 16.77
C GLU A 287 12.79 -0.46 16.42
N ASN A 288 11.71 -1.22 16.49
CA ASN A 288 11.68 -2.67 16.25
C ASN A 288 11.27 -3.04 14.80
N CYS A 289 11.02 -2.06 13.92
CA CYS A 289 10.51 -2.32 12.57
C CYS A 289 11.44 -3.18 11.72
N LEU A 290 12.76 -2.96 11.78
CA LEU A 290 13.71 -3.72 10.96
C LEU A 290 13.86 -5.15 11.44
N ASP A 291 13.90 -5.37 12.75
CA ASP A 291 13.98 -6.71 13.35
C ASP A 291 12.69 -7.51 13.05
N GLU A 292 11.54 -6.86 13.12
CA GLU A 292 10.28 -7.50 12.77
C GLU A 292 10.16 -7.78 11.27
N LEU A 293 10.71 -6.93 10.40
CA LEU A 293 10.79 -7.19 8.97
C LEU A 293 11.62 -8.45 8.67
N GLU A 294 12.80 -8.60 9.30
CA GLU A 294 13.62 -9.80 9.15
C GLU A 294 12.92 -11.04 9.72
N ARG A 295 12.28 -10.92 10.89
CA ARG A 295 11.46 -11.99 11.46
C ARG A 295 10.33 -12.42 10.52
N MET A 296 9.58 -11.47 9.96
CA MET A 296 8.49 -11.72 9.02
C MET A 296 9.00 -12.39 7.75
N THR A 297 10.15 -11.94 7.23
CA THR A 297 10.82 -12.55 6.09
C THR A 297 11.17 -14.01 6.38
N ASN A 298 11.69 -14.30 7.58
CA ASN A 298 12.00 -15.66 8.00
C ASN A 298 10.75 -16.53 8.19
N CYS A 299 9.62 -15.96 8.62
CA CYS A 299 8.34 -16.68 8.63
C CYS A 299 7.90 -17.08 7.21
N ALA A 300 8.05 -16.18 6.24
CA ALA A 300 7.69 -16.46 4.85
C ALA A 300 8.63 -17.47 4.19
N THR A 301 9.96 -17.34 4.38
CA THR A 301 10.92 -18.31 3.84
C THR A 301 10.82 -19.68 4.51
N GLY A 302 10.45 -19.73 5.79
CA GLY A 302 10.19 -20.98 6.51
C GLY A 302 9.09 -21.86 5.89
N ILE A 303 8.11 -21.24 5.23
CA ILE A 303 7.11 -21.98 4.44
C ILE A 303 7.77 -22.68 3.25
N LEU A 304 8.67 -21.98 2.54
CA LEU A 304 9.39 -22.55 1.39
C LEU A 304 10.33 -23.67 1.82
N ASP A 305 10.99 -23.52 2.98
CA ASP A 305 11.85 -24.56 3.55
C ASP A 305 11.04 -25.82 3.93
N LEU A 306 9.85 -25.65 4.54
CA LEU A 306 8.96 -26.78 4.88
C LEU A 306 8.39 -27.48 3.64
N LEU A 307 8.25 -26.77 2.53
CA LEU A 307 7.81 -27.31 1.24
C LEU A 307 8.99 -27.81 0.38
N GLU A 308 10.23 -27.73 0.89
CA GLU A 308 11.46 -28.11 0.19
C GLU A 308 11.64 -27.40 -1.16
N LEU A 309 11.16 -26.17 -1.27
CA LEU A 309 11.26 -25.35 -2.48
C LEU A 309 12.52 -24.49 -2.45
N PRO A 310 13.33 -24.51 -3.53
CA PRO A 310 14.48 -23.60 -3.63
C PRO A 310 14.02 -22.15 -3.85
N TYR A 311 14.66 -21.21 -3.16
CA TYR A 311 14.33 -19.78 -3.25
C TYR A 311 15.57 -18.88 -3.14
N ARG A 312 15.37 -17.61 -3.46
CA ARG A 312 16.35 -16.52 -3.26
C ARG A 312 15.73 -15.40 -2.45
N LYS A 313 16.52 -14.80 -1.53
CA LYS A 313 16.20 -13.51 -0.90
C LYS A 313 16.89 -12.41 -1.68
N MET A 314 16.14 -11.43 -2.12
CA MET A 314 16.63 -10.28 -2.88
C MET A 314 16.39 -8.99 -2.10
N ILE A 315 17.36 -8.08 -2.12
CA ILE A 315 17.11 -6.68 -1.77
C ILE A 315 16.79 -5.95 -3.08
N LEU A 316 15.61 -5.33 -3.12
CA LEU A 316 15.20 -4.52 -4.26
C LEU A 316 16.03 -3.24 -4.30
N CYS A 317 16.40 -2.81 -5.50
CA CYS A 317 17.08 -1.55 -5.70
C CYS A 317 16.09 -0.36 -5.62
N SER A 318 16.63 0.84 -5.52
CA SER A 318 15.84 2.06 -5.38
C SER A 318 14.86 2.34 -6.55
N GLY A 319 15.09 1.77 -7.71
CA GLY A 319 14.21 1.89 -8.88
C GLY A 319 13.14 0.82 -9.00
N ASP A 320 13.28 -0.29 -8.25
CA ASP A 320 12.35 -1.44 -8.30
C ASP A 320 11.50 -1.61 -7.02
N MET A 321 11.75 -0.82 -5.98
CA MET A 321 11.01 -0.86 -4.71
C MET A 321 9.77 0.06 -4.72
#